data_ca9e017c86012eb1c2bd0858bc1d84fb
#
_entry.id   ca9e017c86012eb1c2bd0858bc1d84fb
#
_cell.length_a   1.000
_cell.length_b   1.000
_cell.length_c   1.000
_cell.angle_alpha   90.00
_cell.angle_beta   90.00
_cell.angle_gamma   90.00
#
_symmetry.space_group_name_H-M   'P 1'
#
loop_
_entity.id
_entity.type
_entity.pdbx_description
1 polymer ?
#
loop_
_entity_poly.entity_id
_entity_poly.type
_entity_poly.pdbx_seq_one_letter_code
_entity_poly.pdbx_strand_id
1 'polypeptide(L)'
;INHPLNPIQMITHALINPRSIAVIGGSNHIHKPGGRLVKNLIEGPFTGDLYIVNPKERLIQGRPVTRNVNDLPTGIELGVLAVSAAHCTEAVRVLVEEKGARAIIIISAGFSEESTEGAAIEREICRICTAAGAALIGPNCIGLANPHHHAVFTSPVPTLAPDGIDLISASGGVALFIIECALTKGLRFHSLWSVGNAAQTGIEEVLEYMDEHFDPSTDARIKALYIEDIRDAEKLVRHAASLVRKGCRIAAIKG
;
A
#
# COMPACT_ATOMS: atom_id res chain seq x y z
N ILE A 1 29.78 21.57 9.31
CA ILE A 1 28.64 21.96 8.44
C ILE A 1 27.71 20.77 8.43
N ASN A 2 26.70 20.78 9.35
CA ASN A 2 25.65 19.76 9.39
C ASN A 2 24.71 20.06 8.20
N HIS A 3 24.75 19.24 7.16
CA HIS A 3 23.62 19.15 6.26
C HIS A 3 22.43 18.61 7.08
N PRO A 4 21.27 19.30 7.13
CA PRO A 4 20.09 18.70 7.69
C PRO A 4 19.81 17.45 6.86
N LEU A 5 19.72 16.30 7.51
CA LEU A 5 19.20 15.09 6.91
C LEU A 5 17.81 15.45 6.38
N ASN A 6 17.62 15.42 5.05
CA ASN A 6 16.29 15.55 4.48
C ASN A 6 15.40 14.54 5.20
N PRO A 7 14.23 14.94 5.69
CA PRO A 7 13.30 13.98 6.29
C PRO A 7 13.10 12.86 5.27
N ILE A 8 13.28 11.62 5.72
CA ILE A 8 13.06 10.44 4.86
C ILE A 8 11.61 10.51 4.42
N GLN A 9 11.39 10.80 3.14
CA GLN A 9 10.05 10.82 2.57
C GLN A 9 9.52 9.39 2.59
N MET A 10 8.59 9.11 3.51
CA MET A 10 8.07 7.75 3.77
C MET A 10 7.18 7.24 2.63
N ILE A 11 6.61 8.12 1.80
CA ILE A 11 5.82 7.77 0.63
C ILE A 11 6.56 8.23 -0.62
N THR A 12 6.92 7.28 -1.46
CA THR A 12 7.71 7.50 -2.68
C THR A 12 6.83 7.57 -3.93
N HIS A 13 7.33 8.18 -5.00
CA HIS A 13 6.65 8.13 -6.30
C HIS A 13 6.40 6.69 -6.78
N ALA A 14 7.32 5.76 -6.47
CA ALA A 14 7.20 4.35 -6.80
C ALA A 14 6.00 3.66 -6.10
N LEU A 15 5.54 4.18 -4.95
CA LEU A 15 4.31 3.70 -4.32
C LEU A 15 3.06 4.23 -5.03
N ILE A 16 3.10 5.48 -5.50
CA ILE A 16 1.92 6.18 -6.03
C ILE A 16 1.69 5.87 -7.51
N ASN A 17 2.72 5.97 -8.34
CA ASN A 17 2.64 5.82 -9.79
C ASN A 17 3.85 5.03 -10.32
N PRO A 18 3.95 3.73 -10.00
CA PRO A 18 5.05 2.89 -10.44
C PRO A 18 4.98 2.60 -11.95
N ARG A 19 6.13 2.53 -12.59
CA ARG A 19 6.25 2.04 -13.97
C ARG A 19 6.29 0.52 -14.05
N SER A 20 6.66 -0.13 -12.96
CA SER A 20 6.72 -1.59 -12.87
C SER A 20 6.26 -2.09 -11.49
N ILE A 21 5.47 -3.18 -11.49
CA ILE A 21 4.97 -3.84 -10.28
C ILE A 21 5.36 -5.31 -10.33
N ALA A 22 5.93 -5.83 -9.23
CA ALA A 22 6.16 -7.26 -9.03
C ALA A 22 5.22 -7.80 -7.94
N VAL A 23 4.39 -8.79 -8.28
CA VAL A 23 3.51 -9.49 -7.34
C VAL A 23 4.17 -10.79 -6.92
N ILE A 24 4.57 -10.89 -5.66
CA ILE A 24 5.17 -12.09 -5.07
C ILE A 24 4.06 -12.95 -4.45
N GLY A 25 3.86 -14.17 -4.96
CA GLY A 25 2.77 -15.05 -4.54
C GLY A 25 1.47 -14.85 -5.32
N GLY A 26 1.55 -14.38 -6.56
CA GLY A 26 0.40 -14.34 -7.47
C GLY A 26 -0.24 -15.71 -7.66
N SER A 27 -1.54 -15.77 -7.99
CA SER A 27 -2.30 -17.02 -8.11
C SER A 27 -3.39 -16.96 -9.18
N ASN A 28 -3.71 -18.13 -9.76
CA ASN A 28 -4.90 -18.30 -10.61
C ASN A 28 -6.21 -18.30 -9.78
N HIS A 29 -6.13 -18.58 -8.48
CA HIS A 29 -7.29 -18.62 -7.59
C HIS A 29 -7.67 -17.21 -7.15
N ILE A 30 -8.66 -16.60 -7.81
CA ILE A 30 -9.12 -15.22 -7.54
C ILE A 30 -9.74 -15.00 -6.14
N HIS A 31 -10.02 -16.06 -5.40
CA HIS A 31 -10.47 -15.98 -4.00
C HIS A 31 -9.31 -15.94 -3.00
N LYS A 32 -8.08 -16.17 -3.45
CA LYS A 32 -6.87 -15.98 -2.64
C LYS A 32 -6.37 -14.55 -2.80
N PRO A 33 -5.73 -13.95 -1.76
CA PRO A 33 -5.20 -12.59 -1.83
C PRO A 33 -4.34 -12.32 -3.06
N GLY A 34 -3.33 -13.16 -3.34
CA GLY A 34 -2.46 -13.00 -4.50
C GLY A 34 -3.16 -13.13 -5.86
N GLY A 35 -4.24 -13.93 -5.94
CA GLY A 35 -5.04 -14.05 -7.15
C GLY A 35 -5.94 -12.84 -7.37
N ARG A 36 -6.56 -12.33 -6.32
CA ARG A 36 -7.38 -11.12 -6.37
C ARG A 36 -6.54 -9.89 -6.72
N LEU A 37 -5.35 -9.77 -6.10
CA LEU A 37 -4.41 -8.71 -6.38
C LEU A 37 -4.00 -8.67 -7.86
N VAL A 38 -3.60 -9.81 -8.44
CA VAL A 38 -3.25 -9.90 -9.87
C VAL A 38 -4.42 -9.48 -10.74
N LYS A 39 -5.64 -9.98 -10.43
CA LYS A 39 -6.86 -9.60 -11.16
C LYS A 39 -7.10 -8.09 -11.14
N ASN A 40 -7.04 -7.48 -9.96
CA ASN A 40 -7.30 -6.05 -9.79
C ASN A 40 -6.24 -5.18 -10.49
N LEU A 41 -4.99 -5.63 -10.56
CA LEU A 41 -3.94 -4.94 -11.32
C LEU A 41 -4.14 -5.06 -12.83
N ILE A 42 -4.60 -6.21 -13.33
CA ILE A 42 -4.86 -6.43 -14.76
C ILE A 42 -6.11 -5.65 -15.22
N GLU A 43 -7.16 -5.62 -14.41
CA GLU A 43 -8.44 -4.98 -14.76
C GLU A 43 -8.47 -3.49 -14.39
N GLY A 44 -7.50 -3.03 -13.58
CA GLY A 44 -7.39 -1.65 -13.12
C GLY A 44 -6.65 -0.72 -14.09
N PRO A 45 -6.36 0.50 -13.65
CA PRO A 45 -5.74 1.53 -14.48
C PRO A 45 -4.23 1.32 -14.75
N PHE A 46 -3.61 0.33 -14.12
CA PHE A 46 -2.16 0.12 -14.27
C PHE A 46 -1.78 -0.29 -15.69
N THR A 47 -0.91 0.48 -16.32
CA THR A 47 -0.47 0.26 -17.72
C THR A 47 1.03 -0.07 -17.84
N GLY A 48 1.73 -0.13 -16.71
CA GLY A 48 3.16 -0.45 -16.68
C GLY A 48 3.46 -1.95 -16.77
N ASP A 49 4.70 -2.31 -16.48
CA ASP A 49 5.18 -3.69 -16.52
C ASP A 49 4.72 -4.46 -15.29
N LEU A 50 3.91 -5.50 -15.46
CA LEU A 50 3.44 -6.37 -14.41
C LEU A 50 4.19 -7.71 -14.43
N TYR A 51 4.97 -7.96 -13.39
CA TYR A 51 5.68 -9.21 -13.14
C TYR A 51 4.96 -10.01 -12.05
N ILE A 52 4.81 -11.32 -12.27
CA ILE A 52 4.16 -12.22 -11.31
C ILE A 52 5.16 -13.30 -10.92
N VAL A 53 5.36 -13.50 -9.62
CA VAL A 53 6.26 -14.52 -9.11
C VAL A 53 5.47 -15.63 -8.43
N ASN A 54 5.66 -16.87 -8.90
CA ASN A 54 5.10 -18.07 -8.30
C ASN A 54 5.97 -19.31 -8.67
N PRO A 55 6.45 -20.12 -7.71
CA PRO A 55 7.35 -21.22 -8.01
C PRO A 55 6.70 -22.41 -8.74
N LYS A 56 5.37 -22.50 -8.74
CA LYS A 56 4.62 -23.68 -9.24
C LYS A 56 3.96 -23.45 -10.59
N GLU A 57 3.51 -22.22 -10.87
CA GLU A 57 2.74 -21.87 -12.06
C GLU A 57 3.65 -21.38 -13.20
N ARG A 58 3.20 -21.58 -14.43
CA ARG A 58 3.85 -21.00 -15.63
C ARG A 58 3.08 -19.81 -16.19
N LEU A 59 1.77 -19.85 -16.00
CA LEU A 59 0.85 -18.80 -16.39
C LEU A 59 -0.10 -18.51 -15.23
N ILE A 60 -0.32 -17.24 -14.93
CA ILE A 60 -1.33 -16.79 -13.98
C ILE A 60 -2.20 -15.75 -14.68
N GLN A 61 -3.51 -16.06 -14.80
CA GLN A 61 -4.50 -15.20 -15.45
C GLN A 61 -4.03 -14.73 -16.85
N GLY A 62 -3.46 -15.65 -17.61
CA GLY A 62 -2.95 -15.41 -18.97
C GLY A 62 -1.60 -14.71 -19.07
N ARG A 63 -0.96 -14.36 -17.95
CA ARG A 63 0.34 -13.69 -17.91
C ARG A 63 1.46 -14.68 -17.61
N PRO A 64 2.64 -14.51 -18.22
CA PRO A 64 3.82 -15.33 -17.90
C PRO A 64 4.27 -15.11 -16.47
N VAL A 65 4.83 -16.15 -15.85
CA VAL A 65 5.22 -16.16 -14.45
C VAL A 65 6.72 -16.39 -14.32
N THR A 66 7.37 -15.61 -13.48
CA THR A 66 8.75 -15.80 -13.01
C THR A 66 8.73 -16.75 -11.82
N ARG A 67 9.62 -17.74 -11.78
CA ARG A 67 9.60 -18.76 -10.72
C ARG A 67 10.18 -18.27 -9.40
N ASN A 68 11.16 -17.40 -9.45
CA ASN A 68 11.89 -16.91 -8.28
C ASN A 68 12.02 -15.39 -8.35
N VAL A 69 11.97 -14.71 -7.21
CA VAL A 69 12.18 -13.27 -7.10
C VAL A 69 13.55 -12.84 -7.64
N ASN A 70 14.56 -13.70 -7.50
CA ASN A 70 15.91 -13.46 -8.02
C ASN A 70 15.96 -13.37 -9.56
N ASP A 71 15.02 -14.01 -10.25
CA ASP A 71 14.94 -14.03 -11.72
C ASP A 71 14.21 -12.79 -12.29
N LEU A 72 13.69 -11.92 -11.44
CA LEU A 72 13.10 -10.64 -11.87
C LEU A 72 14.16 -9.72 -12.50
N PRO A 73 13.79 -8.91 -13.48
CA PRO A 73 14.69 -7.86 -13.99
C PRO A 73 15.00 -6.84 -12.90
N THR A 74 16.06 -6.08 -13.08
CA THR A 74 16.31 -4.86 -12.30
C THR A 74 15.37 -3.74 -12.73
N GLY A 75 15.16 -2.74 -11.87
CA GLY A 75 14.27 -1.61 -12.14
C GLY A 75 12.81 -1.87 -11.75
N ILE A 76 12.53 -2.86 -10.91
CA ILE A 76 11.23 -3.00 -10.26
C ILE A 76 11.02 -1.80 -9.33
N GLU A 77 9.91 -1.09 -9.47
CA GLU A 77 9.61 0.08 -8.64
C GLU A 77 8.75 -0.27 -7.42
N LEU A 78 7.71 -1.11 -7.59
CA LEU A 78 6.81 -1.54 -6.51
C LEU A 78 6.80 -3.07 -6.39
N GLY A 79 7.08 -3.57 -5.19
CA GLY A 79 6.86 -4.97 -4.81
C GLY A 79 5.58 -5.13 -4.00
N VAL A 80 4.71 -6.08 -4.36
CA VAL A 80 3.51 -6.41 -3.58
C VAL A 80 3.55 -7.88 -3.19
N LEU A 81 3.56 -8.14 -1.86
CA LEU A 81 3.76 -9.48 -1.32
C LEU A 81 2.46 -10.09 -0.79
N ALA A 82 2.15 -11.29 -1.29
CA ALA A 82 1.03 -12.14 -0.89
C ALA A 82 1.52 -13.56 -0.52
N VAL A 83 2.64 -13.63 0.18
CA VAL A 83 3.27 -14.87 0.68
C VAL A 83 3.30 -14.85 2.21
N SER A 84 3.51 -16.01 2.86
CA SER A 84 3.60 -16.05 4.33
C SER A 84 4.73 -15.18 4.88
N ALA A 85 4.59 -14.68 6.11
CA ALA A 85 5.55 -13.81 6.76
C ALA A 85 6.99 -14.34 6.71
N ALA A 86 7.18 -15.67 6.89
CA ALA A 86 8.48 -16.32 6.83
C ALA A 86 9.24 -16.14 5.50
N HIS A 87 8.52 -15.90 4.40
CA HIS A 87 9.12 -15.66 3.08
C HIS A 87 9.25 -14.18 2.71
N CYS A 88 8.71 -13.27 3.54
CA CYS A 88 8.68 -11.85 3.19
C CYS A 88 10.05 -11.18 3.30
N THR A 89 10.84 -11.48 4.34
CA THR A 89 12.13 -10.79 4.56
C THR A 89 13.08 -10.96 3.39
N GLU A 90 13.24 -12.19 2.91
CA GLU A 90 14.14 -12.47 1.79
C GLU A 90 13.61 -11.86 0.49
N ALA A 91 12.31 -11.97 0.23
CA ALA A 91 11.71 -11.37 -0.95
C ALA A 91 11.85 -9.83 -0.95
N VAL A 92 11.65 -9.17 0.19
CA VAL A 92 11.85 -7.73 0.34
C VAL A 92 13.31 -7.36 0.13
N ARG A 93 14.26 -8.12 0.71
CA ARG A 93 15.69 -7.87 0.55
C ARG A 93 16.08 -7.88 -0.94
N VAL A 94 15.72 -8.95 -1.65
CA VAL A 94 15.99 -9.05 -3.09
C VAL A 94 15.34 -7.92 -3.88
N LEU A 95 14.06 -7.64 -3.64
CA LEU A 95 13.36 -6.56 -4.34
C LEU A 95 14.03 -5.20 -4.14
N VAL A 96 14.39 -4.87 -2.90
CA VAL A 96 14.91 -3.55 -2.53
C VAL A 96 16.39 -3.41 -2.88
N GLU A 97 17.23 -4.39 -2.49
CA GLU A 97 18.68 -4.29 -2.60
C GLU A 97 19.18 -4.67 -4.00
N GLU A 98 18.54 -5.66 -4.67
CA GLU A 98 19.03 -6.18 -5.96
C GLU A 98 18.18 -5.72 -7.15
N LYS A 99 16.85 -5.61 -7.00
CA LYS A 99 15.95 -5.24 -8.10
C LYS A 99 15.62 -3.75 -8.16
N GLY A 100 15.97 -3.00 -7.10
CA GLY A 100 15.87 -1.54 -7.08
C GLY A 100 14.51 -1.01 -6.61
N ALA A 101 13.65 -1.85 -6.00
CA ALA A 101 12.34 -1.42 -5.53
C ALA A 101 12.47 -0.27 -4.50
N ARG A 102 11.58 0.71 -4.63
CA ARG A 102 11.46 1.88 -3.74
C ARG A 102 10.10 1.96 -3.07
N ALA A 103 9.26 0.93 -3.29
CA ALA A 103 8.01 0.76 -2.58
C ALA A 103 7.70 -0.72 -2.38
N ILE A 104 7.18 -1.06 -1.20
CA ILE A 104 6.76 -2.40 -0.82
C ILE A 104 5.36 -2.31 -0.19
N ILE A 105 4.47 -3.21 -0.58
CA ILE A 105 3.18 -3.44 0.07
C ILE A 105 3.14 -4.90 0.51
N ILE A 106 2.84 -5.16 1.80
CA ILE A 106 2.72 -6.52 2.33
C ILE A 106 1.28 -6.73 2.79
N ILE A 107 0.53 -7.55 2.04
CA ILE A 107 -0.87 -7.83 2.36
C ILE A 107 -1.04 -9.00 3.33
N SER A 108 -0.05 -9.85 3.45
CA SER A 108 -0.10 -11.02 4.34
C SER A 108 -0.12 -10.62 5.81
N ALA A 109 -0.78 -11.44 6.62
CA ALA A 109 -0.72 -11.46 8.08
C ALA A 109 0.38 -12.40 8.59
N GLY A 110 0.56 -12.49 9.91
CA GLY A 110 1.54 -13.35 10.58
C GLY A 110 2.77 -12.57 11.08
N PHE A 111 2.59 -11.30 11.41
CA PHE A 111 3.65 -10.40 11.86
C PHE A 111 3.47 -10.02 13.35
N SER A 112 3.62 -8.74 13.69
CA SER A 112 3.55 -8.25 15.08
C SER A 112 2.19 -8.49 15.73
N GLU A 113 1.12 -8.57 14.95
CA GLU A 113 -0.23 -8.86 15.43
C GLU A 113 -0.42 -10.32 15.87
N GLU A 114 0.46 -11.23 15.47
CA GLU A 114 0.30 -12.66 15.73
C GLU A 114 1.32 -13.20 16.73
N SER A 115 2.60 -12.79 16.63
CA SER A 115 3.66 -13.37 17.46
C SER A 115 4.89 -12.46 17.63
N THR A 116 5.74 -12.81 18.61
CA THR A 116 7.04 -12.15 18.81
C THR A 116 8.01 -12.41 17.66
N GLU A 117 7.95 -13.59 17.05
CA GLU A 117 8.71 -13.96 15.86
C GLU A 117 8.26 -13.12 14.66
N GLY A 118 6.94 -12.97 14.48
CA GLY A 118 6.35 -12.10 13.47
C GLY A 118 6.77 -10.64 13.66
N ALA A 119 6.80 -10.15 14.88
CA ALA A 119 7.29 -8.81 15.20
C ALA A 119 8.80 -8.63 14.87
N ALA A 120 9.60 -9.67 15.02
CA ALA A 120 11.02 -9.63 14.62
C ALA A 120 11.18 -9.56 13.09
N ILE A 121 10.39 -10.33 12.36
CA ILE A 121 10.33 -10.27 10.88
C ILE A 121 9.93 -8.87 10.42
N GLU A 122 8.87 -8.30 10.99
CA GLU A 122 8.38 -6.97 10.67
C GLU A 122 9.44 -5.89 10.88
N ARG A 123 10.13 -5.90 12.03
CA ARG A 123 11.23 -4.96 12.31
C ARG A 123 12.37 -5.07 11.31
N GLU A 124 12.76 -6.29 10.91
CA GLU A 124 13.83 -6.47 9.92
C GLU A 124 13.43 -5.94 8.54
N ILE A 125 12.20 -6.20 8.10
CA ILE A 125 11.66 -5.66 6.85
C ILE A 125 11.63 -4.12 6.88
N CYS A 126 11.15 -3.54 7.98
CA CYS A 126 11.14 -2.09 8.17
C CYS A 126 12.55 -1.51 8.09
N ARG A 127 13.54 -2.17 8.72
CA ARG A 127 14.95 -1.79 8.67
C ARG A 127 15.51 -1.79 7.24
N ILE A 128 15.23 -2.85 6.46
CA ILE A 128 15.66 -2.97 5.05
C ILE A 128 15.07 -1.83 4.21
N CYS A 129 13.76 -1.62 4.29
CA CYS A 129 13.08 -0.58 3.54
C CYS A 129 13.60 0.82 3.91
N THR A 130 13.72 1.11 5.21
CA THR A 130 14.20 2.42 5.71
C THR A 130 15.64 2.69 5.27
N ALA A 131 16.53 1.70 5.36
CA ALA A 131 17.93 1.85 4.95
C ALA A 131 18.08 2.18 3.46
N ALA A 132 17.17 1.70 2.63
CA ALA A 132 17.15 1.94 1.19
C ALA A 132 16.29 3.16 0.76
N GLY A 133 15.63 3.83 1.69
CA GLY A 133 14.66 4.89 1.37
C GLY A 133 13.44 4.37 0.59
N ALA A 134 13.05 3.12 0.83
CA ALA A 134 11.87 2.52 0.23
C ALA A 134 10.64 2.68 1.14
N ALA A 135 9.50 3.01 0.56
CA ALA A 135 8.22 3.06 1.27
C ALA A 135 7.74 1.65 1.63
N LEU A 136 7.16 1.48 2.82
CA LEU A 136 6.54 0.23 3.25
C LEU A 136 5.11 0.48 3.74
N ILE A 137 4.13 -0.17 3.10
CA ILE A 137 2.73 -0.23 3.52
C ILE A 137 2.44 -1.61 4.08
N GLY A 138 1.74 -1.67 5.19
CA GLY A 138 1.46 -2.90 5.92
C GLY A 138 2.53 -3.23 6.96
N PRO A 139 2.76 -4.52 7.26
CA PRO A 139 2.03 -5.70 6.77
C PRO A 139 0.57 -5.78 7.25
N ASN A 140 -0.11 -6.92 6.96
CA ASN A 140 -1.48 -7.18 7.38
C ASN A 140 -2.47 -6.10 6.89
N CYS A 141 -2.43 -5.78 5.61
CA CYS A 141 -3.27 -4.74 4.99
C CYS A 141 -4.01 -5.26 3.76
N ILE A 142 -5.01 -4.54 3.28
CA ILE A 142 -5.65 -4.87 2.00
C ILE A 142 -4.94 -4.24 0.79
N GLY A 143 -3.97 -3.36 1.01
CA GLY A 143 -3.18 -2.70 -0.03
C GLY A 143 -3.59 -1.26 -0.31
N LEU A 144 -3.26 -0.80 -1.50
CA LEU A 144 -3.46 0.57 -1.97
C LEU A 144 -4.14 0.56 -3.34
N ALA A 145 -5.21 1.35 -3.49
CA ALA A 145 -5.79 1.68 -4.79
C ALA A 145 -5.86 3.19 -4.98
N ASN A 146 -5.41 3.65 -6.14
CA ASN A 146 -5.40 5.05 -6.53
C ASN A 146 -5.64 5.16 -8.06
N PRO A 147 -5.71 6.36 -8.66
CA PRO A 147 -5.93 6.52 -10.09
C PRO A 147 -4.89 5.87 -11.01
N HIS A 148 -3.72 5.46 -10.50
CA HIS A 148 -2.64 4.88 -11.29
C HIS A 148 -2.56 3.35 -11.19
N HIS A 149 -2.97 2.75 -10.06
CA HIS A 149 -2.98 1.30 -9.90
C HIS A 149 -3.94 0.83 -8.82
N HIS A 150 -4.37 -0.42 -8.93
CA HIS A 150 -5.18 -1.10 -7.93
C HIS A 150 -4.39 -2.26 -7.29
N ALA A 151 -3.30 -1.93 -6.57
CA ALA A 151 -2.52 -2.90 -5.79
C ALA A 151 -3.24 -3.25 -4.48
N VAL A 152 -4.45 -3.75 -4.59
CA VAL A 152 -5.38 -4.06 -3.50
C VAL A 152 -6.07 -5.40 -3.76
N PHE A 153 -6.35 -6.18 -2.70
CA PHE A 153 -7.02 -7.47 -2.87
C PHE A 153 -8.52 -7.47 -2.53
N THR A 154 -9.14 -6.30 -2.40
CA THR A 154 -10.60 -6.18 -2.18
C THR A 154 -11.42 -6.59 -3.40
N SER A 155 -12.69 -6.93 -3.17
CA SER A 155 -13.67 -7.24 -4.23
C SER A 155 -15.08 -6.87 -3.78
N PRO A 156 -15.77 -6.02 -4.56
CA PRO A 156 -15.27 -5.32 -5.73
C PRO A 156 -14.24 -4.23 -5.38
N VAL A 157 -13.43 -3.81 -6.34
CA VAL A 157 -12.72 -2.54 -6.25
C VAL A 157 -13.72 -1.45 -6.63
N PRO A 158 -13.96 -0.45 -5.76
CA PRO A 158 -14.87 0.64 -6.12
C PRO A 158 -14.32 1.44 -7.31
N THR A 159 -15.22 1.96 -8.13
CA THR A 159 -14.83 2.93 -9.17
C THR A 159 -14.26 4.17 -8.51
N LEU A 160 -13.01 4.49 -8.86
CA LEU A 160 -12.35 5.68 -8.36
C LEU A 160 -12.76 6.89 -9.20
N ALA A 161 -12.92 8.04 -8.55
CA ALA A 161 -13.35 9.29 -9.18
C ALA A 161 -12.62 10.48 -8.54
N PRO A 162 -12.29 11.53 -9.32
CA PRO A 162 -11.57 12.71 -8.80
C PRO A 162 -12.29 13.43 -7.66
N ASP A 163 -13.62 13.42 -7.65
CA ASP A 163 -14.48 14.03 -6.63
C ASP A 163 -14.86 13.03 -5.49
N GLY A 164 -14.20 11.89 -5.43
CA GLY A 164 -14.43 10.85 -4.44
C GLY A 164 -13.83 11.17 -3.07
N ILE A 165 -13.75 10.14 -2.23
CA ILE A 165 -13.24 10.20 -0.86
C ILE A 165 -11.89 9.49 -0.83
N ASP A 166 -10.88 10.06 -0.18
CA ASP A 166 -9.71 9.30 0.24
C ASP A 166 -10.04 8.55 1.52
N LEU A 167 -10.02 7.22 1.47
CA LEU A 167 -10.18 6.37 2.64
C LEU A 167 -8.81 5.90 3.12
N ILE A 168 -8.46 6.21 4.37
CA ILE A 168 -7.23 5.78 5.02
C ILE A 168 -7.62 4.96 6.25
N SER A 169 -7.25 3.69 6.30
CA SER A 169 -7.68 2.77 7.34
C SER A 169 -6.53 1.95 7.90
N ALA A 170 -6.46 1.88 9.24
CA ALA A 170 -5.58 0.96 9.94
C ALA A 170 -6.09 -0.50 9.85
N SER A 171 -7.42 -0.70 9.73
CA SER A 171 -8.02 -2.03 9.62
C SER A 171 -8.48 -2.33 8.19
N GLY A 172 -8.00 -3.46 7.64
CA GLY A 172 -8.47 -3.97 6.36
C GLY A 172 -9.95 -4.38 6.38
N GLY A 173 -10.39 -5.02 7.46
CA GLY A 173 -11.80 -5.45 7.62
C GLY A 173 -12.76 -4.27 7.70
N VAL A 174 -12.42 -3.24 8.49
CA VAL A 174 -13.22 -2.01 8.59
C VAL A 174 -13.21 -1.24 7.27
N ALA A 175 -12.08 -1.19 6.57
CA ALA A 175 -12.04 -0.57 5.24
C ALA A 175 -13.02 -1.23 4.27
N LEU A 176 -13.08 -2.57 4.23
CA LEU A 176 -14.03 -3.31 3.40
C LEU A 176 -15.48 -2.99 3.77
N PHE A 177 -15.81 -2.97 5.07
CA PHE A 177 -17.14 -2.62 5.55
C PHE A 177 -17.53 -1.19 5.16
N ILE A 178 -16.61 -0.22 5.32
CA ILE A 178 -16.85 1.17 4.90
C ILE A 178 -17.10 1.25 3.39
N ILE A 179 -16.30 0.55 2.58
CA ILE A 179 -16.45 0.51 1.12
C ILE A 179 -17.83 -0.04 0.74
N GLU A 180 -18.22 -1.18 1.28
CA GLU A 180 -19.52 -1.80 0.99
C GLU A 180 -20.68 -0.87 1.37
N CYS A 181 -20.66 -0.30 2.57
CA CYS A 181 -21.68 0.64 3.02
C CYS A 181 -21.73 1.93 2.18
N ALA A 182 -20.59 2.44 1.77
CA ALA A 182 -20.48 3.66 0.97
C ALA A 182 -21.04 3.44 -0.45
N LEU A 183 -20.70 2.33 -1.09
CA LEU A 183 -21.18 2.00 -2.44
C LEU A 183 -22.69 1.90 -2.51
N THR A 184 -23.34 1.30 -1.50
CA THR A 184 -24.83 1.21 -1.44
C THR A 184 -25.50 2.58 -1.31
N LYS A 185 -24.76 3.60 -0.86
CA LYS A 185 -25.21 5.00 -0.73
C LYS A 185 -24.79 5.88 -1.90
N GLY A 186 -24.18 5.30 -2.94
CA GLY A 186 -23.70 6.03 -4.11
C GLY A 186 -22.46 6.90 -3.86
N LEU A 187 -21.75 6.69 -2.75
CA LEU A 187 -20.49 7.38 -2.50
C LEU A 187 -19.38 6.80 -3.40
N ARG A 188 -18.47 7.67 -3.80
CA ARG A 188 -17.32 7.33 -4.65
C ARG A 188 -16.03 7.54 -3.87
N PHE A 189 -14.99 6.80 -4.24
CA PHE A 189 -13.66 6.94 -3.67
C PHE A 189 -12.71 7.59 -4.68
N HIS A 190 -11.72 8.32 -4.19
CA HIS A 190 -10.59 8.80 -4.98
C HIS A 190 -9.39 7.89 -4.78
N SER A 191 -9.13 7.50 -3.52
CA SER A 191 -8.09 6.52 -3.20
C SER A 191 -8.47 5.70 -1.97
N LEU A 192 -7.85 4.51 -1.87
CA LEU A 192 -7.99 3.58 -0.74
C LEU A 192 -6.59 3.26 -0.21
N TRP A 193 -6.35 3.55 1.06
CA TRP A 193 -5.10 3.30 1.77
C TRP A 193 -5.37 2.40 2.96
N SER A 194 -4.85 1.18 2.96
CA SER A 194 -4.89 0.32 4.12
C SER A 194 -3.48 0.19 4.67
N VAL A 195 -3.22 0.75 5.85
CA VAL A 195 -1.88 0.78 6.43
C VAL A 195 -1.57 -0.46 7.28
N GLY A 196 -2.59 -1.26 7.64
CA GLY A 196 -2.42 -2.49 8.43
C GLY A 196 -1.69 -2.22 9.75
N ASN A 197 -0.66 -3.03 10.07
CA ASN A 197 0.16 -2.86 11.27
C ASN A 197 0.96 -1.54 11.28
N ALA A 198 1.00 -0.83 10.16
CA ALA A 198 1.71 0.44 10.01
C ALA A 198 3.19 0.37 10.44
N ALA A 199 3.90 -0.69 10.06
CA ALA A 199 5.28 -0.94 10.51
C ALA A 199 6.23 0.23 10.24
N GLN A 200 6.06 0.92 9.11
CA GLN A 200 6.80 2.12 8.73
C GLN A 200 5.85 3.29 8.46
N THR A 201 4.86 3.10 7.60
CA THR A 201 3.93 4.13 7.14
C THR A 201 2.57 3.93 7.81
N GLY A 202 2.18 4.88 8.64
CA GLY A 202 0.88 4.95 9.31
C GLY A 202 -0.04 5.98 8.67
N ILE A 203 -1.14 6.28 9.34
CA ILE A 203 -2.13 7.28 8.89
C ILE A 203 -1.50 8.67 8.88
N GLU A 204 -0.61 8.96 9.82
CA GLU A 204 0.10 10.22 9.97
C GLU A 204 0.97 10.53 8.74
N GLU A 205 1.72 9.53 8.25
CA GLU A 205 2.57 9.66 7.07
C GLU A 205 1.74 9.81 5.79
N VAL A 206 0.60 9.11 5.71
CA VAL A 206 -0.32 9.27 4.56
C VAL A 206 -0.94 10.67 4.55
N LEU A 207 -1.37 11.20 5.70
CA LEU A 207 -1.88 12.56 5.79
C LEU A 207 -0.81 13.62 5.51
N GLU A 208 0.41 13.44 6.01
CA GLU A 208 1.57 14.29 5.70
C GLU A 208 1.78 14.37 4.19
N TYR A 209 1.86 13.20 3.52
CA TYR A 209 2.00 13.14 2.07
C TYR A 209 0.86 13.85 1.34
N MET A 210 -0.39 13.58 1.72
CA MET A 210 -1.55 14.23 1.10
C MET A 210 -1.58 15.74 1.33
N ASP A 211 -1.11 16.22 2.48
CA ASP A 211 -1.05 17.64 2.78
C ASP A 211 0.05 18.34 1.98
N GLU A 212 1.25 17.76 1.93
CA GLU A 212 2.41 18.34 1.24
C GLU A 212 2.21 18.42 -0.29
N HIS A 213 1.49 17.44 -0.86
CA HIS A 213 1.27 17.34 -2.31
C HIS A 213 -0.15 17.77 -2.74
N PHE A 214 -0.92 18.39 -1.84
CA PHE A 214 -2.32 18.73 -2.11
C PHE A 214 -2.48 19.73 -3.25
N ASP A 215 -3.14 19.29 -4.33
CA ASP A 215 -3.60 20.13 -5.42
C ASP A 215 -5.14 20.24 -5.39
N PRO A 216 -5.70 21.43 -5.11
CA PRO A 216 -7.16 21.60 -5.02
C PRO A 216 -7.90 21.40 -6.36
N SER A 217 -7.19 21.30 -7.48
CA SER A 217 -7.78 21.07 -8.79
C SER A 217 -7.98 19.58 -9.13
N THR A 218 -7.20 18.70 -8.52
CA THR A 218 -7.17 17.27 -8.82
C THR A 218 -7.50 16.37 -7.64
N ASP A 219 -7.22 16.82 -6.41
CA ASP A 219 -7.27 15.96 -5.25
C ASP A 219 -8.61 15.97 -4.53
N ALA A 220 -8.97 14.84 -3.96
CA ALA A 220 -10.16 14.68 -3.15
C ALA A 220 -10.18 15.65 -1.96
N ARG A 221 -11.33 16.28 -1.72
CA ARG A 221 -11.53 17.22 -0.60
C ARG A 221 -12.04 16.55 0.67
N ILE A 222 -12.36 15.26 0.62
CA ILE A 222 -12.85 14.50 1.78
C ILE A 222 -11.84 13.42 2.11
N LYS A 223 -11.36 13.43 3.37
CA LYS A 223 -10.48 12.41 3.92
C LYS A 223 -11.25 11.66 5.02
N ALA A 224 -11.47 10.35 4.83
CA ALA A 224 -12.10 9.48 5.81
C ALA A 224 -11.02 8.62 6.47
N LEU A 225 -10.94 8.67 7.79
CA LEU A 225 -9.90 8.02 8.58
C LEU A 225 -10.53 6.98 9.51
N TYR A 226 -10.01 5.76 9.52
CA TYR A 226 -10.23 4.79 10.58
C TYR A 226 -8.91 4.52 11.30
N ILE A 227 -8.83 4.92 12.56
CA ILE A 227 -7.61 4.99 13.36
C ILE A 227 -7.67 3.96 14.48
N GLU A 228 -6.70 3.05 14.57
CA GLU A 228 -6.55 2.10 15.70
C GLU A 228 -5.43 2.53 16.64
N ASP A 229 -4.33 3.02 16.10
CA ASP A 229 -3.20 3.54 16.86
C ASP A 229 -2.70 4.86 16.26
N ILE A 230 -2.10 5.69 17.10
CA ILE A 230 -1.50 6.98 16.72
C ILE A 230 -0.11 7.03 17.34
N ARG A 231 0.92 6.95 16.51
CA ARG A 231 2.33 6.99 16.96
C ARG A 231 2.84 8.42 17.09
N ASP A 232 2.37 9.32 16.23
CA ASP A 232 2.72 10.74 16.23
C ASP A 232 1.45 11.61 16.14
N ALA A 233 0.84 11.87 17.31
CA ALA A 233 -0.37 12.67 17.39
C ALA A 233 -0.15 14.12 16.94
N GLU A 234 1.05 14.68 17.16
CA GLU A 234 1.37 16.04 16.72
C GLU A 234 1.39 16.13 15.19
N LYS A 235 2.05 15.17 14.52
CA LYS A 235 2.07 15.07 13.06
C LYS A 235 0.65 14.93 12.52
N LEU A 236 -0.15 14.00 13.06
CA LEU A 236 -1.54 13.76 12.65
C LEU A 236 -2.36 15.05 12.70
N VAL A 237 -2.35 15.74 13.84
CA VAL A 237 -3.14 16.96 14.06
C VAL A 237 -2.63 18.10 13.17
N ARG A 238 -1.32 18.26 13.03
CA ARG A 238 -0.71 19.31 12.20
C ARG A 238 -1.15 19.21 10.74
N HIS A 239 -1.04 18.02 10.13
CA HIS A 239 -1.38 17.81 8.74
C HIS A 239 -2.90 17.79 8.51
N ALA A 240 -3.68 17.24 9.45
CA ALA A 240 -5.13 17.33 9.43
C ALA A 240 -5.61 18.78 9.44
N ALA A 241 -5.09 19.60 10.36
CA ALA A 241 -5.44 21.03 10.45
C ALA A 241 -5.00 21.82 9.20
N SER A 242 -3.85 21.46 8.63
CA SER A 242 -3.37 22.08 7.38
C SER A 242 -4.31 21.78 6.21
N LEU A 243 -4.70 20.51 6.01
CA LEU A 243 -5.66 20.09 4.98
C LEU A 243 -7.01 20.79 5.15
N VAL A 244 -7.50 20.95 6.39
CA VAL A 244 -8.75 21.68 6.66
C VAL A 244 -8.62 23.16 6.24
N ARG A 245 -7.50 23.83 6.52
CA ARG A 245 -7.23 25.20 6.05
C ARG A 245 -7.17 25.30 4.52
N LYS A 246 -6.74 24.24 3.84
CA LYS A 246 -6.73 24.11 2.37
C LYS A 246 -8.11 23.79 1.78
N GLY A 247 -9.15 23.67 2.62
CA GLY A 247 -10.54 23.43 2.21
C GLY A 247 -10.97 21.98 2.18
N CYS A 248 -10.17 21.06 2.75
CA CYS A 248 -10.57 19.67 2.93
C CYS A 248 -11.52 19.50 4.13
N ARG A 249 -12.27 18.40 4.12
CA ARG A 249 -13.07 17.92 5.26
C ARG A 249 -12.50 16.58 5.72
N ILE A 250 -12.35 16.41 7.02
CA ILE A 250 -11.84 15.19 7.61
C ILE A 250 -12.93 14.57 8.48
N ALA A 251 -13.26 13.31 8.22
CA ALA A 251 -14.08 12.47 9.07
C ALA A 251 -13.20 11.37 9.65
N ALA A 252 -13.15 11.26 10.97
CA ALA A 252 -12.31 10.27 11.65
C ALA A 252 -13.13 9.45 12.63
N ILE A 253 -12.86 8.14 12.65
CA ILE A 253 -13.35 7.20 13.65
C ILE A 253 -12.13 6.60 14.35
N LYS A 254 -12.12 6.61 15.66
CA LYS A 254 -11.12 5.96 16.50
C LYS A 254 -11.72 4.63 16.98
N GLY A 255 -11.05 3.49 16.63
CA GLY A 255 -11.35 2.16 17.14
C GLY A 255 -10.74 1.91 18.53
#